data_da8f01f07031adb49669a2d8aec481e9
#
_entry.id   da8f01f07031adb49669a2d8aec481e9
#
_cell.length_a   1.000
_cell.length_b   1.000
_cell.length_c   1.000
_cell.angle_alpha   90.00
_cell.angle_beta   90.00
_cell.angle_gamma   90.00
#
_symmetry.space_group_name_H-M   'P 1'
#
loop_
_entity.id
_entity.type
_entity.pdbx_description
1 polymer ?
#
loop_
_entity_poly.entity_id
_entity_poly.type
_entity_poly.pdbx_seq_one_letter_code
_entity_poly.pdbx_strand_id
1 'polypeptide(L)'
;ATENHPIIGARIKQAVLEGAKLIVIDPRRIELAEYATVHLQPKPGTNIPLLNAMAHTIVQEQLFDRRFVEERVTEWNPFCDFIKQFSPESAEEFCHVSAELIREAARLYATARPSMSFHGLGVTEHTQGTEGVMCLVNLALLTGNIGKPGTGINPLRGQNNVQGAAHMGCDPGILTGSVSLNDGRPLFESVWGASVPRKQGLNLLEMMDAAETGKLKALWAIGYDIALTNANTTATNQALRSLEFIIVQDMFMNETARQFGSVFLPAASSFERDGTFMNAERRIQRVRAALRPLGASKPDWQIICEIARALGGRGFGFTDPEEI
;
A
#
# COMPACT_ATOMS: atom_id res chain seq x y z
N ALA A 1 3.75 12.25 6.22
CA ALA A 1 3.31 11.53 7.42
C ALA A 1 2.45 12.39 8.34
N THR A 2 2.72 13.68 8.48
CA THR A 2 2.00 14.57 9.43
C THR A 2 0.50 14.70 9.14
N GLU A 3 0.10 14.75 7.90
CA GLU A 3 -1.30 14.92 7.52
C GLU A 3 -2.11 13.62 7.59
N ASN A 4 -1.62 12.56 6.97
CA ASN A 4 -2.36 11.30 6.84
C ASN A 4 -1.99 10.22 7.88
N HIS A 5 -0.91 10.41 8.65
CA HIS A 5 -0.48 9.54 9.75
C HIS A 5 0.01 10.38 10.94
N PRO A 6 -0.87 11.19 11.56
CA PRO A 6 -0.46 12.20 12.54
C PRO A 6 0.27 11.62 13.75
N ILE A 7 -0.10 10.44 14.21
CA ILE A 7 0.57 9.76 15.33
C ILE A 7 2.01 9.41 14.98
N ILE A 8 2.25 8.87 13.77
CA ILE A 8 3.61 8.57 13.30
C ILE A 8 4.40 9.86 13.08
N GLY A 9 3.77 10.89 12.49
CA GLY A 9 4.39 12.21 12.35
C GLY A 9 4.82 12.81 13.70
N ALA A 10 3.96 12.72 14.72
CA ALA A 10 4.30 13.17 16.08
C ALA A 10 5.48 12.38 16.67
N ARG A 11 5.49 11.05 16.51
CA ARG A 11 6.60 10.20 16.96
C ARG A 11 7.92 10.49 16.27
N ILE A 12 7.90 10.78 14.96
CA ILE A 12 9.09 11.20 14.22
C ILE A 12 9.63 12.51 14.77
N LYS A 13 8.76 13.52 14.97
CA LYS A 13 9.17 14.82 15.55
C LYS A 13 9.76 14.64 16.95
N GLN A 14 9.13 13.83 17.80
CA GLN A 14 9.65 13.53 19.13
C GLN A 14 11.04 12.89 19.06
N ALA A 15 11.23 11.88 18.22
CA ALA A 15 12.53 11.24 18.04
C ALA A 15 13.63 12.23 17.57
N VAL A 16 13.29 13.16 16.68
CA VAL A 16 14.23 14.20 16.26
C VAL A 16 14.60 15.13 17.40
N LEU A 17 13.65 15.55 18.22
CA LEU A 17 13.89 16.37 19.42
C LEU A 17 14.77 15.63 20.44
N GLU A 18 14.72 14.31 20.47
CA GLU A 18 15.57 13.43 21.28
C GLU A 18 16.93 13.13 20.63
N GLY A 19 17.23 13.70 19.48
CA GLY A 19 18.54 13.64 18.81
C GLY A 19 18.62 12.74 17.57
N ALA A 20 17.56 12.09 17.15
CA ALA A 20 17.55 11.34 15.91
C ALA A 20 17.76 12.28 14.70
N LYS A 21 18.46 11.79 13.68
CA LYS A 21 18.62 12.50 12.42
C LYS A 21 17.48 12.17 11.47
N LEU A 22 17.00 13.17 10.76
CA LEU A 22 15.87 13.03 9.83
C LEU A 22 16.27 13.46 8.42
N ILE A 23 16.09 12.56 7.46
CA ILE A 23 16.12 12.87 6.04
C ILE A 23 14.67 12.94 5.55
N VAL A 24 14.30 14.07 4.96
CA VAL A 24 12.99 14.21 4.29
C VAL A 24 13.20 14.25 2.79
N ILE A 25 12.47 13.41 2.07
CA ILE A 25 12.44 13.37 0.60
C ILE A 25 11.00 13.68 0.18
N ASP A 26 10.74 14.92 -0.19
CA ASP A 26 9.41 15.39 -0.62
C ASP A 26 9.60 16.63 -1.51
N PRO A 27 8.95 16.72 -2.67
CA PRO A 27 9.04 17.91 -3.52
C PRO A 27 8.49 19.17 -2.84
N ARG A 28 7.62 19.02 -1.87
CA ARG A 28 7.08 20.13 -1.07
C ARG A 28 7.86 20.29 0.24
N ARG A 29 7.98 21.50 0.70
CA ARG A 29 8.47 21.79 2.06
C ARG A 29 7.33 21.52 3.07
N ILE A 30 7.12 20.24 3.38
CA ILE A 30 6.15 19.78 4.36
C ILE A 30 6.60 20.09 5.79
N GLU A 31 5.71 20.02 6.77
CA GLU A 31 6.02 20.29 8.19
C GLU A 31 7.23 19.51 8.70
N LEU A 32 7.40 18.23 8.32
CA LEU A 32 8.58 17.46 8.74
C LEU A 32 9.91 18.01 8.20
N ALA A 33 9.89 18.79 7.13
CA ALA A 33 11.10 19.42 6.59
C ALA A 33 11.69 20.47 7.56
N GLU A 34 10.87 21.05 8.44
CA GLU A 34 11.33 21.97 9.49
C GLU A 34 12.18 21.28 10.57
N TYR A 35 12.01 19.95 10.70
CA TYR A 35 12.75 19.10 11.62
C TYR A 35 13.88 18.33 10.94
N ALA A 36 13.98 18.41 9.63
CA ALA A 36 14.92 17.62 8.85
C ALA A 36 16.39 18.07 9.07
N THR A 37 17.27 17.10 9.22
CA THR A 37 18.72 17.33 9.10
C THR A 37 19.08 17.59 7.64
N VAL A 38 18.44 16.84 6.71
CA VAL A 38 18.60 17.02 5.27
C VAL A 38 17.22 16.96 4.60
N HIS A 39 16.90 17.93 3.76
CA HIS A 39 15.68 17.94 2.97
C HIS A 39 16.04 17.88 1.47
N LEU A 40 15.65 16.81 0.81
CA LEU A 40 15.78 16.62 -0.62
C LEU A 40 14.44 16.92 -1.28
N GLN A 41 14.41 17.87 -2.23
CA GLN A 41 13.22 18.29 -2.95
C GLN A 41 13.27 17.81 -4.42
N PRO A 42 13.01 16.52 -4.69
CA PRO A 42 13.13 16.00 -6.04
C PRO A 42 11.98 16.49 -6.93
N LYS A 43 12.25 16.62 -8.20
CA LYS A 43 11.21 16.74 -9.21
C LYS A 43 10.29 15.51 -9.16
N PRO A 44 8.95 15.68 -9.17
CA PRO A 44 8.03 14.55 -9.17
C PRO A 44 8.35 13.53 -10.28
N GLY A 45 8.30 12.24 -9.93
CA GLY A 45 8.64 11.14 -10.85
C GLY A 45 10.11 10.73 -10.88
N THR A 46 10.98 11.35 -10.08
CA THR A 46 12.43 11.10 -10.08
C THR A 46 12.94 10.37 -8.82
N ASN A 47 12.08 9.60 -8.17
CA ASN A 47 12.46 8.84 -6.98
C ASN A 47 13.58 7.83 -7.27
N ILE A 48 13.49 7.11 -8.40
CA ILE A 48 14.45 6.05 -8.76
C ILE A 48 15.86 6.60 -8.98
N PRO A 49 16.10 7.60 -9.85
CA PRO A 49 17.44 8.15 -10.01
C PRO A 49 18.01 8.72 -8.72
N LEU A 50 17.20 9.38 -7.89
CA LEU A 50 17.63 9.92 -6.60
C LEU A 50 18.10 8.82 -5.62
N LEU A 51 17.26 7.77 -5.42
CA LEU A 51 17.57 6.69 -4.49
C LEU A 51 18.73 5.83 -4.97
N ASN A 52 18.85 5.61 -6.29
CA ASN A 52 20.00 4.94 -6.88
C ASN A 52 21.29 5.76 -6.72
N ALA A 53 21.23 7.09 -6.82
CA ALA A 53 22.39 7.94 -6.57
C ALA A 53 22.84 7.90 -5.10
N MET A 54 21.91 7.77 -4.17
CA MET A 54 22.26 7.50 -2.77
C MET A 54 22.94 6.13 -2.63
N ALA A 55 22.41 5.09 -3.29
CA ALA A 55 23.02 3.76 -3.29
C ALA A 55 24.42 3.77 -3.95
N HIS A 56 24.58 4.49 -5.06
CA HIS A 56 25.89 4.73 -5.69
C HIS A 56 26.91 5.30 -4.71
N THR A 57 26.53 6.36 -4.00
CA THR A 57 27.40 6.98 -2.98
C THR A 57 27.79 5.99 -1.90
N ILE A 58 26.83 5.21 -1.36
CA ILE A 58 27.08 4.20 -0.33
C ILE A 58 28.07 3.15 -0.82
N VAL A 59 27.95 2.70 -2.07
CA VAL A 59 28.85 1.69 -2.66
C VAL A 59 30.23 2.29 -2.92
N GLN A 60 30.32 3.44 -3.56
CA GLN A 60 31.58 4.09 -3.93
C GLN A 60 32.41 4.50 -2.71
N GLU A 61 31.77 5.00 -1.67
CA GLU A 61 32.43 5.41 -0.42
C GLU A 61 32.59 4.24 0.57
N GLN A 62 32.22 3.01 0.19
CA GLN A 62 32.30 1.79 1.01
C GLN A 62 31.59 1.91 2.36
N LEU A 63 30.45 2.63 2.41
CA LEU A 63 29.64 2.83 3.60
C LEU A 63 28.65 1.69 3.88
N PHE A 64 28.61 0.67 3.02
CA PHE A 64 27.71 -0.48 3.18
C PHE A 64 28.15 -1.39 4.33
N ASP A 65 27.23 -2.15 4.89
CA ASP A 65 27.50 -3.19 5.90
C ASP A 65 28.09 -4.43 5.20
N ARG A 66 29.43 -4.51 5.14
CA ARG A 66 30.16 -5.56 4.42
C ARG A 66 29.71 -6.96 4.85
N ARG A 67 29.62 -7.18 6.16
CA ARG A 67 29.24 -8.50 6.68
C ARG A 67 27.80 -8.89 6.27
N PHE A 68 26.87 -7.95 6.41
CA PHE A 68 25.48 -8.20 6.02
C PHE A 68 25.37 -8.48 4.51
N VAL A 69 26.08 -7.70 3.70
CA VAL A 69 26.08 -7.87 2.23
C VAL A 69 26.63 -9.25 1.86
N GLU A 70 27.78 -9.65 2.43
CA GLU A 70 28.40 -10.96 2.15
C GLU A 70 27.53 -12.15 2.58
N GLU A 71 26.83 -12.04 3.72
CA GLU A 71 26.01 -13.12 4.27
C GLU A 71 24.59 -13.20 3.70
N ARG A 72 24.01 -12.08 3.22
CA ARG A 72 22.57 -11.96 3.00
C ARG A 72 22.15 -11.38 1.64
N VAL A 73 23.05 -10.81 0.87
CA VAL A 73 22.72 -10.17 -0.40
C VAL A 73 23.21 -11.04 -1.55
N THR A 74 22.31 -11.35 -2.48
CA THR A 74 22.64 -11.99 -3.75
C THR A 74 22.89 -10.93 -4.82
N GLU A 75 23.49 -11.33 -5.95
CA GLU A 75 23.68 -10.45 -7.13
C GLU A 75 24.52 -9.19 -6.81
N TRP A 76 25.43 -9.25 -5.83
CA TRP A 76 26.21 -8.11 -5.38
C TRP A 76 27.04 -7.46 -6.50
N ASN A 77 27.81 -8.25 -7.25
CA ASN A 77 28.67 -7.74 -8.31
C ASN A 77 27.85 -7.12 -9.48
N PRO A 78 26.80 -7.79 -9.98
CA PRO A 78 25.87 -7.20 -10.95
C PRO A 78 25.24 -5.89 -10.47
N PHE A 79 24.87 -5.81 -9.19
CA PHE A 79 24.34 -4.57 -8.60
C PHE A 79 25.39 -3.46 -8.57
N CYS A 80 26.63 -3.76 -8.19
CA CYS A 80 27.71 -2.78 -8.19
C CYS A 80 27.99 -2.23 -9.60
N ASP A 81 27.90 -3.08 -10.63
CA ASP A 81 28.09 -2.64 -12.02
C ASP A 81 26.90 -1.79 -12.49
N PHE A 82 25.67 -2.21 -12.16
CA PHE A 82 24.45 -1.45 -12.48
C PHE A 82 24.45 -0.07 -11.86
N ILE A 83 24.84 0.07 -10.58
CA ILE A 83 24.71 1.32 -9.86
C ILE A 83 25.73 2.39 -10.30
N LYS A 84 26.81 2.02 -11.02
CA LYS A 84 27.82 2.94 -11.53
C LYS A 84 27.25 4.05 -12.42
N GLN A 85 26.17 3.77 -13.15
CA GLN A 85 25.52 4.74 -14.05
C GLN A 85 24.73 5.84 -13.33
N PHE A 86 24.48 5.70 -12.02
CA PHE A 86 23.67 6.62 -11.25
C PHE A 86 24.54 7.50 -10.34
N SER A 87 25.52 8.22 -10.89
CA SER A 87 26.29 9.17 -10.07
C SER A 87 25.38 10.28 -9.53
N PRO A 88 25.71 10.87 -8.36
CA PRO A 88 24.97 12.03 -7.84
C PRO A 88 24.89 13.18 -8.83
N GLU A 89 25.93 13.43 -9.63
CA GLU A 89 25.95 14.45 -10.67
C GLU A 89 24.93 14.16 -11.77
N SER A 90 24.90 12.92 -12.25
CA SER A 90 23.89 12.49 -13.24
C SER A 90 22.48 12.61 -12.68
N ALA A 91 22.26 12.22 -11.42
CA ALA A 91 20.95 12.32 -10.79
C ALA A 91 20.50 13.79 -10.58
N GLU A 92 21.41 14.71 -10.30
CA GLU A 92 21.13 16.15 -10.17
C GLU A 92 20.44 16.72 -11.41
N GLU A 93 20.89 16.33 -12.60
CA GLU A 93 20.30 16.76 -13.87
C GLU A 93 18.81 16.36 -14.00
N PHE A 94 18.44 15.21 -13.47
CA PHE A 94 17.07 14.69 -13.57
C PHE A 94 16.16 15.11 -12.42
N CYS A 95 16.66 15.04 -11.20
CA CYS A 95 15.86 15.22 -9.99
C CYS A 95 15.92 16.63 -9.41
N HIS A 96 16.80 17.49 -9.92
CA HIS A 96 17.02 18.87 -9.44
C HIS A 96 17.42 18.96 -7.96
N VAL A 97 18.03 17.92 -7.43
CA VAL A 97 18.63 17.89 -6.09
C VAL A 97 20.14 17.88 -6.28
N SER A 98 20.88 18.80 -5.62
CA SER A 98 22.31 18.89 -5.81
C SER A 98 23.03 17.59 -5.42
N ALA A 99 24.08 17.26 -6.19
CA ALA A 99 24.90 16.08 -5.95
C ALA A 99 25.44 16.02 -4.51
N GLU A 100 25.78 17.19 -3.95
CA GLU A 100 26.26 17.28 -2.58
C GLU A 100 25.21 16.90 -1.54
N LEU A 101 23.98 17.39 -1.67
CA LEU A 101 22.86 17.00 -0.79
C LEU A 101 22.52 15.51 -0.91
N ILE A 102 22.62 14.93 -2.11
CA ILE A 102 22.43 13.49 -2.32
C ILE A 102 23.49 12.71 -1.54
N ARG A 103 24.76 13.11 -1.62
CA ARG A 103 25.84 12.48 -0.86
C ARG A 103 25.67 12.64 0.64
N GLU A 104 25.29 13.83 1.08
CA GLU A 104 25.05 14.09 2.50
C GLU A 104 23.94 13.15 3.04
N ALA A 105 22.81 13.06 2.35
CA ALA A 105 21.74 12.17 2.72
C ALA A 105 22.16 10.69 2.71
N ALA A 106 22.92 10.27 1.70
CA ALA A 106 23.43 8.91 1.59
C ALA A 106 24.37 8.54 2.76
N ARG A 107 25.31 9.42 3.07
CA ARG A 107 26.25 9.26 4.19
C ARG A 107 25.50 9.22 5.51
N LEU A 108 24.57 10.14 5.72
CA LEU A 108 23.75 10.19 6.93
C LEU A 108 22.96 8.91 7.13
N TYR A 109 22.30 8.42 6.07
CA TYR A 109 21.53 7.16 6.13
C TYR A 109 22.41 5.94 6.42
N ALA A 110 23.57 5.86 5.80
CA ALA A 110 24.47 4.70 5.91
C ALA A 110 25.25 4.64 7.22
N THR A 111 25.54 5.78 7.83
CA THR A 111 26.37 5.86 9.05
C THR A 111 25.55 5.88 10.33
N ALA A 112 24.32 6.37 10.29
CA ALA A 112 23.40 6.29 11.42
C ALA A 112 22.86 4.85 11.58
N ARG A 113 23.16 4.22 12.70
CA ARG A 113 22.74 2.83 12.99
C ARG A 113 22.08 2.76 14.36
N PRO A 114 20.80 2.36 14.47
CA PRO A 114 19.90 1.90 13.39
C PRO A 114 19.31 3.03 12.55
N SER A 115 18.94 2.71 11.30
CA SER A 115 18.14 3.57 10.43
C SER A 115 16.89 2.86 9.95
N MET A 116 15.79 3.62 9.79
CA MET A 116 14.57 3.10 9.19
C MET A 116 14.01 4.08 8.15
N SER A 117 13.30 3.56 7.18
CA SER A 117 12.64 4.34 6.15
C SER A 117 11.13 4.25 6.30
N PHE A 118 10.45 5.38 6.11
CA PHE A 118 9.00 5.46 5.97
C PHE A 118 8.68 5.98 4.58
N HIS A 119 7.72 5.36 3.91
CA HIS A 119 7.25 5.82 2.61
C HIS A 119 5.74 5.67 2.51
N GLY A 120 5.15 6.41 1.61
CA GLY A 120 3.72 6.34 1.30
C GLY A 120 3.49 6.47 -0.20
N LEU A 121 2.35 7.01 -0.58
CA LEU A 121 1.87 7.10 -1.95
C LEU A 121 2.79 7.89 -2.88
N GLY A 122 3.58 8.84 -2.35
CA GLY A 122 4.58 9.59 -3.12
C GLY A 122 5.71 8.71 -3.70
N VAL A 123 5.87 7.47 -3.24
CA VAL A 123 6.75 6.46 -3.85
C VAL A 123 5.97 5.44 -4.65
N THR A 124 4.80 4.99 -4.14
CA THR A 124 4.09 3.84 -4.68
C THR A 124 3.07 4.16 -5.77
N GLU A 125 2.47 5.34 -5.78
CA GLU A 125 1.49 5.74 -6.81
C GLU A 125 2.15 6.39 -8.04
N HIS A 126 3.09 5.68 -8.60
CA HIS A 126 3.74 5.97 -9.87
C HIS A 126 3.72 4.72 -10.75
N THR A 127 3.87 4.90 -12.06
CA THR A 127 4.04 3.75 -12.99
C THR A 127 5.23 2.89 -12.61
N GLN A 128 6.27 3.48 -12.02
CA GLN A 128 7.46 2.80 -11.50
C GLN A 128 7.44 2.68 -9.96
N GLY A 129 6.26 2.58 -9.35
CA GLY A 129 6.13 2.54 -7.88
C GLY A 129 6.79 1.32 -7.24
N THR A 130 6.70 0.16 -7.89
CA THR A 130 7.37 -1.07 -7.44
C THR A 130 8.88 -0.90 -7.41
N GLU A 131 9.46 -0.40 -8.49
CA GLU A 131 10.90 -0.14 -8.62
C GLU A 131 11.36 0.91 -7.60
N GLY A 132 10.55 1.94 -7.35
CA GLY A 132 10.81 2.92 -6.30
C GLY A 132 10.93 2.30 -4.89
N VAL A 133 10.05 1.35 -4.57
CA VAL A 133 10.13 0.59 -3.31
C VAL A 133 11.34 -0.34 -3.29
N MET A 134 11.67 -0.99 -4.42
CA MET A 134 12.87 -1.82 -4.53
C MET A 134 14.14 -1.01 -4.29
N CYS A 135 14.22 0.24 -4.74
CA CYS A 135 15.35 1.13 -4.42
C CYS A 135 15.47 1.39 -2.91
N LEU A 136 14.36 1.59 -2.18
CA LEU A 136 14.39 1.71 -0.71
C LEU A 136 14.84 0.42 -0.04
N VAL A 137 14.40 -0.74 -0.55
CA VAL A 137 14.86 -2.05 -0.07
C VAL A 137 16.36 -2.20 -0.29
N ASN A 138 16.88 -1.84 -1.46
CA ASN A 138 18.31 -1.87 -1.75
C ASN A 138 19.12 -1.02 -0.76
N LEU A 139 18.68 0.19 -0.44
CA LEU A 139 19.34 1.03 0.57
C LEU A 139 19.40 0.36 1.95
N ALA A 140 18.31 -0.29 2.36
CA ALA A 140 18.27 -1.02 3.63
C ALA A 140 19.15 -2.27 3.63
N LEU A 141 19.19 -3.01 2.51
CA LEU A 141 20.08 -4.18 2.35
C LEU A 141 21.55 -3.76 2.35
N LEU A 142 21.92 -2.70 1.63
CA LEU A 142 23.30 -2.16 1.62
C LEU A 142 23.79 -1.85 3.03
N THR A 143 22.93 -1.29 3.86
CA THR A 143 23.31 -0.78 5.19
C THR A 143 22.98 -1.74 6.34
N GLY A 144 22.44 -2.93 6.03
CA GLY A 144 22.03 -3.93 7.03
C GLY A 144 20.89 -3.45 7.93
N ASN A 145 20.09 -2.48 7.48
CA ASN A 145 18.97 -1.89 8.22
C ASN A 145 17.66 -2.67 7.98
N ILE A 146 17.72 -3.99 8.22
CA ILE A 146 16.58 -4.89 8.10
C ILE A 146 16.65 -6.00 9.16
N GLY A 147 15.50 -6.41 9.68
CA GLY A 147 15.38 -7.51 10.63
C GLY A 147 15.95 -7.25 12.03
N LYS A 148 16.20 -6.01 12.40
CA LYS A 148 16.71 -5.58 13.70
C LYS A 148 15.78 -4.53 14.33
N PRO A 149 15.71 -4.42 15.66
CA PRO A 149 14.97 -3.32 16.30
C PRO A 149 15.43 -1.95 15.81
N GLY A 150 14.49 -1.06 15.52
CA GLY A 150 14.77 0.29 15.02
C GLY A 150 15.15 0.38 13.55
N THR A 151 15.02 -0.70 12.77
CA THR A 151 15.33 -0.73 11.33
C THR A 151 14.10 -1.10 10.49
N GLY A 152 14.26 -1.03 9.18
CA GLY A 152 13.27 -1.53 8.21
C GLY A 152 12.77 -0.49 7.23
N ILE A 153 12.01 -1.01 6.27
CA ILE A 153 11.25 -0.23 5.28
C ILE A 153 9.79 -0.30 5.70
N ASN A 154 9.20 0.84 6.02
CA ASN A 154 7.89 0.92 6.66
C ASN A 154 6.91 1.66 5.74
N PRO A 155 6.10 0.94 4.95
CA PRO A 155 5.05 1.56 4.15
C PRO A 155 3.95 2.11 5.07
N LEU A 156 3.66 3.40 4.95
CA LEU A 156 2.54 4.04 5.62
C LEU A 156 1.30 3.88 4.74
N ARG A 157 0.47 2.89 5.07
CA ARG A 157 -0.75 2.58 4.32
C ARG A 157 -1.78 3.70 4.47
N GLY A 158 -2.49 4.03 3.39
CA GLY A 158 -3.45 5.14 3.38
C GLY A 158 -4.73 4.81 4.13
N GLN A 159 -5.38 3.72 3.78
CA GLN A 159 -6.67 3.34 4.33
C GLN A 159 -6.54 2.56 5.63
N ASN A 160 -7.56 2.69 6.49
CA ASN A 160 -7.66 1.90 7.69
C ASN A 160 -7.83 0.41 7.34
N ASN A 161 -7.05 -0.45 8.00
CA ASN A 161 -7.06 -1.91 7.81
C ASN A 161 -6.77 -2.41 6.39
N VAL A 162 -6.14 -1.61 5.53
CA VAL A 162 -5.79 -2.07 4.16
C VAL A 162 -4.85 -3.28 4.20
N GLN A 163 -3.98 -3.37 5.18
CA GLN A 163 -3.11 -4.52 5.36
C GLN A 163 -3.88 -5.77 5.76
N GLY A 164 -4.85 -5.65 6.67
CA GLY A 164 -5.75 -6.74 7.04
C GLY A 164 -6.59 -7.21 5.86
N ALA A 165 -7.15 -6.30 5.07
CA ALA A 165 -7.89 -6.63 3.86
C ALA A 165 -7.03 -7.43 2.86
N ALA A 166 -5.80 -7.01 2.61
CA ALA A 166 -4.87 -7.75 1.74
C ALA A 166 -4.57 -9.15 2.29
N HIS A 167 -4.32 -9.29 3.60
CA HIS A 167 -4.10 -10.60 4.23
C HIS A 167 -5.33 -11.52 4.21
N MET A 168 -6.54 -10.95 4.14
CA MET A 168 -7.77 -11.73 4.01
C MET A 168 -8.13 -12.07 2.56
N GLY A 169 -7.26 -11.75 1.59
CA GLY A 169 -7.44 -12.14 0.20
C GLY A 169 -8.25 -11.13 -0.64
N CYS A 170 -8.35 -9.87 -0.22
CA CYS A 170 -8.92 -8.81 -1.06
C CYS A 170 -7.93 -8.36 -2.16
N ASP A 171 -7.46 -9.34 -2.92
CA ASP A 171 -6.53 -9.21 -4.04
C ASP A 171 -6.84 -10.31 -5.07
N PRO A 172 -6.87 -10.02 -6.37
CA PRO A 172 -7.29 -10.99 -7.38
C PRO A 172 -6.37 -12.20 -7.54
N GLY A 173 -5.13 -12.13 -7.05
CA GLY A 173 -4.13 -13.21 -7.16
C GLY A 173 -3.81 -13.92 -5.85
N ILE A 174 -4.42 -13.51 -4.73
CA ILE A 174 -4.03 -13.94 -3.38
C ILE A 174 -5.24 -14.45 -2.61
N LEU A 175 -5.07 -15.57 -1.92
CA LEU A 175 -6.04 -16.14 -0.98
C LEU A 175 -5.74 -15.67 0.46
N THR A 176 -6.65 -15.94 1.38
CA THR A 176 -6.51 -15.63 2.81
C THR A 176 -5.16 -16.14 3.35
N GLY A 177 -4.51 -15.32 4.17
CA GLY A 177 -3.17 -15.60 4.69
C GLY A 177 -2.04 -15.22 3.74
N SER A 178 -2.32 -14.41 2.71
CA SER A 178 -1.35 -14.00 1.68
C SER A 178 -0.77 -15.18 0.88
N VAL A 179 -1.54 -16.25 0.74
CA VAL A 179 -1.15 -17.43 -0.05
C VAL A 179 -1.49 -17.18 -1.51
N SER A 180 -0.57 -17.52 -2.43
CA SER A 180 -0.86 -17.36 -3.86
C SER A 180 -2.05 -18.23 -4.28
N LEU A 181 -2.82 -17.76 -5.25
CA LEU A 181 -3.98 -18.47 -5.79
C LEU A 181 -3.62 -19.90 -6.25
N ASN A 182 -2.43 -20.08 -6.83
CA ASN A 182 -2.00 -21.38 -7.34
C ASN A 182 -1.60 -22.34 -6.24
N ASP A 183 -0.82 -21.87 -5.26
CA ASP A 183 -0.28 -22.70 -4.18
C ASP A 183 -1.36 -23.07 -3.16
N GLY A 184 -2.27 -22.12 -2.88
CA GLY A 184 -3.33 -22.31 -1.89
C GLY A 184 -4.55 -23.12 -2.38
N ARG A 185 -4.79 -23.17 -3.70
CA ARG A 185 -6.00 -23.78 -4.26
C ARG A 185 -6.37 -25.14 -3.66
N PRO A 186 -5.48 -26.15 -3.61
CA PRO A 186 -5.85 -27.46 -3.09
C PRO A 186 -6.38 -27.42 -1.65
N LEU A 187 -5.73 -26.60 -0.81
CA LEU A 187 -6.15 -26.44 0.58
C LEU A 187 -7.51 -25.77 0.68
N PHE A 188 -7.69 -24.64 -0.01
CA PHE A 188 -8.93 -23.84 0.06
C PHE A 188 -10.12 -24.57 -0.55
N GLU A 189 -9.95 -25.31 -1.66
CA GLU A 189 -10.99 -26.17 -2.23
C GLU A 189 -11.42 -27.27 -1.25
N SER A 190 -10.46 -27.85 -0.52
CA SER A 190 -10.75 -28.86 0.51
C SER A 190 -11.52 -28.27 1.69
N VAL A 191 -11.15 -27.08 2.16
CA VAL A 191 -11.77 -26.43 3.34
C VAL A 191 -13.16 -25.86 3.00
N TRP A 192 -13.26 -25.16 1.85
CA TRP A 192 -14.52 -24.51 1.45
C TRP A 192 -15.52 -25.45 0.78
N GLY A 193 -15.09 -26.63 0.33
CA GLY A 193 -15.95 -27.56 -0.42
C GLY A 193 -16.42 -26.98 -1.75
N ALA A 194 -15.68 -26.05 -2.33
CA ALA A 194 -16.00 -25.34 -3.56
C ALA A 194 -14.75 -25.13 -4.41
N SER A 195 -14.92 -25.09 -5.74
CA SER A 195 -13.80 -24.85 -6.64
C SER A 195 -13.33 -23.41 -6.59
N VAL A 196 -12.02 -23.21 -6.50
CA VAL A 196 -11.36 -21.90 -6.56
C VAL A 196 -10.98 -21.60 -8.02
N PRO A 197 -11.19 -20.37 -8.50
CA PRO A 197 -10.82 -19.99 -9.88
C PRO A 197 -9.36 -20.35 -10.20
N ARG A 198 -9.12 -20.83 -11.43
CA ARG A 198 -7.78 -21.19 -11.89
C ARG A 198 -6.98 -20.00 -12.37
N LYS A 199 -7.66 -18.95 -12.82
CA LYS A 199 -7.05 -17.72 -13.32
C LYS A 199 -7.25 -16.62 -12.28
N GLN A 200 -6.25 -15.78 -12.15
CA GLN A 200 -6.34 -14.54 -11.40
C GLN A 200 -7.51 -13.68 -11.92
N GLY A 201 -8.22 -13.04 -11.01
CA GLY A 201 -9.23 -12.05 -11.35
C GLY A 201 -8.64 -10.77 -11.94
N LEU A 202 -9.49 -9.89 -12.42
CA LEU A 202 -9.09 -8.60 -12.97
C LEU A 202 -8.73 -7.61 -11.84
N ASN A 203 -7.73 -6.78 -12.05
CA ASN A 203 -7.51 -5.59 -11.24
C ASN A 203 -8.50 -4.47 -11.62
N LEU A 204 -8.51 -3.36 -10.87
CA LEU A 204 -9.47 -2.28 -11.06
C LEU A 204 -9.44 -1.69 -12.48
N LEU A 205 -8.27 -1.44 -13.06
CA LEU A 205 -8.15 -0.87 -14.40
C LEU A 205 -8.62 -1.89 -15.47
N GLU A 206 -8.23 -3.14 -15.33
CA GLU A 206 -8.70 -4.23 -16.19
C GLU A 206 -10.23 -4.42 -16.11
N MET A 207 -10.84 -4.21 -14.92
CA MET A 207 -12.30 -4.21 -14.77
C MET A 207 -12.94 -3.08 -15.56
N MET A 208 -12.36 -1.88 -15.56
CA MET A 208 -12.88 -0.75 -16.36
C MET A 208 -12.78 -1.03 -17.86
N ASP A 209 -11.65 -1.53 -18.34
CA ASP A 209 -11.47 -1.93 -19.74
C ASP A 209 -12.44 -3.06 -20.15
N ALA A 210 -12.66 -4.02 -19.26
CA ALA A 210 -13.61 -5.10 -19.49
C ALA A 210 -15.07 -4.60 -19.50
N ALA A 211 -15.41 -3.60 -18.70
CA ALA A 211 -16.72 -2.96 -18.71
C ALA A 211 -16.93 -2.19 -20.02
N GLU A 212 -15.98 -1.38 -20.45
CA GLU A 212 -16.07 -0.62 -21.71
C GLU A 212 -16.25 -1.53 -22.92
N THR A 213 -15.59 -2.70 -22.93
CA THR A 213 -15.70 -3.71 -24.00
C THR A 213 -16.89 -4.66 -23.85
N GLY A 214 -17.76 -4.47 -22.85
CA GLY A 214 -18.96 -5.30 -22.59
C GLY A 214 -18.65 -6.73 -22.08
N LYS A 215 -17.41 -7.02 -21.71
CA LYS A 215 -17.00 -8.30 -21.12
C LYS A 215 -17.41 -8.41 -19.65
N LEU A 216 -17.31 -7.30 -18.92
CA LEU A 216 -17.84 -7.17 -17.56
C LEU A 216 -19.24 -6.56 -17.64
N LYS A 217 -20.24 -7.22 -17.06
CA LYS A 217 -21.64 -6.79 -17.13
C LYS A 217 -22.18 -6.25 -15.82
N ALA A 218 -21.65 -6.75 -14.70
CA ALA A 218 -22.07 -6.34 -13.37
C ALA A 218 -20.85 -6.04 -12.49
N LEU A 219 -20.99 -5.07 -11.59
CA LEU A 219 -19.95 -4.67 -10.65
C LEU A 219 -20.54 -4.50 -9.25
N TRP A 220 -19.85 -4.96 -8.24
CA TRP A 220 -20.16 -4.69 -6.84
C TRP A 220 -19.01 -3.89 -6.22
N ALA A 221 -19.25 -2.61 -5.97
CA ALA A 221 -18.31 -1.71 -5.32
C ALA A 221 -18.56 -1.69 -3.82
N ILE A 222 -17.57 -2.02 -3.01
CA ILE A 222 -17.66 -2.08 -1.55
C ILE A 222 -16.70 -1.06 -0.95
N GLY A 223 -17.24 -0.01 -0.31
CA GLY A 223 -16.47 1.02 0.38
C GLY A 223 -15.53 1.83 -0.53
N TYR A 224 -15.89 1.99 -1.81
CA TYR A 224 -15.06 2.66 -2.79
C TYR A 224 -15.87 3.50 -3.79
N ASP A 225 -15.60 4.80 -3.83
CA ASP A 225 -16.20 5.71 -4.81
C ASP A 225 -15.37 5.73 -6.10
N ILE A 226 -15.68 4.83 -7.03
CA ILE A 226 -14.93 4.64 -8.26
C ILE A 226 -14.95 5.89 -9.14
N ALA A 227 -16.13 6.53 -9.28
CA ALA A 227 -16.33 7.69 -10.14
C ALA A 227 -15.50 8.90 -9.69
N LEU A 228 -15.31 9.05 -8.36
CA LEU A 228 -14.56 10.16 -7.78
C LEU A 228 -13.05 9.87 -7.71
N THR A 229 -12.68 8.64 -7.38
CA THR A 229 -11.30 8.30 -6.96
C THR A 229 -10.43 7.82 -8.11
N ASN A 230 -11.03 7.19 -9.12
CA ASN A 230 -10.27 6.61 -10.22
C ASN A 230 -9.65 7.68 -11.10
N ALA A 231 -8.42 7.45 -11.53
CA ALA A 231 -7.78 8.29 -12.54
C ALA A 231 -8.55 8.23 -13.87
N ASN A 232 -8.47 9.26 -14.72
CA ASN A 232 -9.18 9.37 -15.97
C ASN A 232 -10.71 9.24 -15.81
N THR A 233 -11.30 10.26 -15.17
CA THR A 233 -12.74 10.32 -14.89
C THR A 233 -13.62 10.09 -16.13
N THR A 234 -13.19 10.54 -17.31
CA THR A 234 -13.97 10.38 -18.55
C THR A 234 -14.09 8.91 -18.93
N ALA A 235 -12.97 8.17 -18.99
CA ALA A 235 -12.96 6.74 -19.30
C ALA A 235 -13.67 5.92 -18.21
N THR A 236 -13.45 6.26 -16.94
CA THR A 236 -14.13 5.60 -15.82
C THR A 236 -15.64 5.74 -15.91
N ASN A 237 -16.15 6.95 -16.15
CA ASN A 237 -17.59 7.18 -16.29
C ASN A 237 -18.17 6.46 -17.53
N GLN A 238 -17.43 6.38 -18.62
CA GLN A 238 -17.84 5.61 -19.80
C GLN A 238 -17.94 4.11 -19.48
N ALA A 239 -16.93 3.55 -18.83
CA ALA A 239 -16.93 2.16 -18.40
C ALA A 239 -18.11 1.85 -17.44
N LEU A 240 -18.35 2.70 -16.44
CA LEU A 240 -19.46 2.52 -15.51
C LEU A 240 -20.84 2.58 -16.21
N ARG A 241 -21.02 3.44 -17.22
CA ARG A 241 -22.27 3.49 -18.01
C ARG A 241 -22.48 2.26 -18.90
N SER A 242 -21.43 1.54 -19.24
CA SER A 242 -21.50 0.33 -20.06
C SER A 242 -21.95 -0.91 -19.27
N LEU A 243 -21.93 -0.85 -17.94
CA LEU A 243 -22.37 -1.94 -17.08
C LEU A 243 -23.90 -2.08 -17.07
N GLU A 244 -24.39 -3.31 -17.10
CA GLU A 244 -25.82 -3.63 -17.00
C GLU A 244 -26.35 -3.49 -15.57
N PHE A 245 -25.50 -3.71 -14.56
CA PHE A 245 -25.90 -3.70 -13.16
C PHE A 245 -24.76 -3.30 -12.23
N ILE A 246 -25.00 -2.37 -11.30
CA ILE A 246 -24.01 -1.91 -10.33
C ILE A 246 -24.62 -1.93 -8.93
N ILE A 247 -24.00 -2.69 -8.03
CA ILE A 247 -24.28 -2.63 -6.59
C ILE A 247 -23.22 -1.73 -5.97
N VAL A 248 -23.65 -0.76 -5.18
CA VAL A 248 -22.76 0.05 -4.35
C VAL A 248 -23.09 -0.18 -2.88
N GLN A 249 -22.10 -0.66 -2.13
CA GLN A 249 -22.18 -0.87 -0.69
C GLN A 249 -21.24 0.13 -0.02
N ASP A 250 -21.80 1.10 0.68
CA ASP A 250 -21.04 2.16 1.32
C ASP A 250 -21.79 2.76 2.52
N MET A 251 -21.08 3.49 3.37
CA MET A 251 -21.68 4.26 4.46
C MET A 251 -22.43 5.48 3.94
N PHE A 252 -22.02 6.05 2.82
CA PHE A 252 -22.57 7.25 2.23
C PHE A 252 -23.06 7.00 0.80
N MET A 253 -24.13 7.70 0.42
CA MET A 253 -24.58 7.78 -0.96
C MET A 253 -23.55 8.60 -1.76
N ASN A 254 -22.47 7.91 -2.17
CA ASN A 254 -21.33 8.50 -2.90
C ASN A 254 -21.67 8.79 -4.37
N GLU A 255 -20.71 9.34 -5.13
CA GLU A 255 -20.92 9.74 -6.51
C GLU A 255 -21.19 8.55 -7.43
N THR A 256 -20.48 7.43 -7.24
CA THR A 256 -20.72 6.18 -7.98
C THR A 256 -22.15 5.69 -7.77
N ALA A 257 -22.62 5.71 -6.52
CA ALA A 257 -23.99 5.28 -6.19
C ALA A 257 -25.04 6.16 -6.82
N ARG A 258 -24.88 7.49 -6.77
CA ARG A 258 -25.83 8.46 -7.29
C ARG A 258 -25.97 8.43 -8.80
N GLN A 259 -24.84 8.28 -9.51
CA GLN A 259 -24.83 8.37 -10.97
C GLN A 259 -25.03 7.03 -11.68
N PHE A 260 -24.55 5.95 -11.10
CA PHE A 260 -24.43 4.66 -11.79
C PHE A 260 -25.04 3.49 -11.00
N GLY A 261 -25.29 3.64 -9.70
CA GLY A 261 -25.77 2.56 -8.84
C GLY A 261 -27.18 2.06 -9.22
N SER A 262 -27.31 0.77 -9.51
CA SER A 262 -28.61 0.10 -9.65
C SER A 262 -29.22 -0.20 -8.28
N VAL A 263 -28.37 -0.57 -7.30
CA VAL A 263 -28.75 -0.85 -5.91
C VAL A 263 -27.73 -0.22 -4.98
N PHE A 264 -28.22 0.42 -3.91
CA PHE A 264 -27.39 0.92 -2.81
C PHE A 264 -27.64 0.10 -1.55
N LEU A 265 -26.57 -0.42 -0.94
CA LEU A 265 -26.62 -1.20 0.30
C LEU A 265 -25.92 -0.38 1.40
N PRO A 266 -26.64 0.13 2.41
CA PRO A 266 -26.05 0.92 3.47
C PRO A 266 -25.19 0.05 4.39
N ALA A 267 -23.90 0.37 4.46
CA ALA A 267 -22.91 -0.31 5.29
C ALA A 267 -22.70 0.39 6.63
N ALA A 268 -22.42 -0.38 7.67
CA ALA A 268 -22.08 0.14 8.99
C ALA A 268 -20.62 0.66 9.03
N SER A 269 -20.40 1.68 9.84
CA SER A 269 -19.06 2.23 10.08
C SER A 269 -18.20 1.27 10.93
N SER A 270 -16.91 1.58 11.05
CA SER A 270 -15.99 0.83 11.92
C SER A 270 -16.32 0.92 13.41
N PHE A 271 -17.10 1.90 13.82
CA PHE A 271 -17.59 2.04 15.21
C PHE A 271 -18.85 1.22 15.51
N GLU A 272 -19.48 0.69 14.47
CA GLU A 272 -20.79 0.01 14.53
C GLU A 272 -20.67 -1.49 14.24
N ARG A 273 -19.44 -2.03 14.21
CA ARG A 273 -19.21 -3.46 13.93
C ARG A 273 -18.05 -4.03 14.74
N ASP A 274 -18.13 -5.32 15.00
CA ASP A 274 -17.04 -6.12 15.54
C ASP A 274 -16.14 -6.64 14.40
N GLY A 275 -14.89 -6.98 14.73
CA GLY A 275 -13.95 -7.55 13.80
C GLY A 275 -12.50 -7.40 14.26
N THR A 276 -11.57 -7.45 13.32
CA THR A 276 -10.15 -7.27 13.58
C THR A 276 -9.52 -6.29 12.60
N PHE A 277 -8.54 -5.53 13.08
CA PHE A 277 -7.69 -4.67 12.26
C PHE A 277 -6.22 -5.08 12.42
N MET A 278 -5.47 -5.03 11.34
CA MET A 278 -4.03 -5.21 11.36
C MET A 278 -3.34 -3.85 11.22
N ASN A 279 -2.47 -3.52 12.19
CA ASN A 279 -1.71 -2.26 12.16
C ASN A 279 -0.38 -2.41 11.40
N ALA A 280 0.38 -1.31 11.28
CA ALA A 280 1.68 -1.27 10.61
C ALA A 280 2.74 -2.19 11.27
N GLU A 281 2.61 -2.51 12.55
CA GLU A 281 3.45 -3.48 13.26
C GLU A 281 3.05 -4.94 13.01
N ARG A 282 2.08 -5.16 12.12
CA ARG A 282 1.47 -6.48 11.87
C ARG A 282 0.78 -7.11 13.08
N ARG A 283 0.38 -6.28 14.03
CA ARG A 283 -0.42 -6.70 15.19
C ARG A 283 -1.89 -6.74 14.80
N ILE A 284 -2.51 -7.89 14.99
CA ILE A 284 -3.96 -8.07 14.86
C ILE A 284 -4.61 -7.55 16.14
N GLN A 285 -5.51 -6.59 16.00
CA GLN A 285 -6.20 -5.93 17.10
C GLN A 285 -7.70 -6.16 16.99
N ARG A 286 -8.32 -6.55 18.10
CA ARG A 286 -9.77 -6.71 18.16
C ARG A 286 -10.44 -5.33 18.12
N VAL A 287 -11.42 -5.18 17.25
CA VAL A 287 -12.33 -4.05 17.18
C VAL A 287 -13.69 -4.49 17.73
N ARG A 288 -14.25 -3.69 18.63
CA ARG A 288 -15.58 -3.90 19.20
C ARG A 288 -16.49 -2.76 18.81
N ALA A 289 -17.74 -3.09 18.48
CA ALA A 289 -18.75 -2.08 18.21
C ALA A 289 -18.94 -1.17 19.45
N ALA A 290 -18.79 0.13 19.26
CA ALA A 290 -19.05 1.15 20.26
C ALA A 290 -20.48 1.70 20.13
N LEU A 291 -21.07 1.58 18.96
CA LEU A 291 -22.40 2.09 18.62
C LEU A 291 -23.21 0.97 17.92
N ARG A 292 -24.52 1.14 17.89
CA ARG A 292 -25.39 0.29 17.06
C ARG A 292 -25.41 0.85 15.63
N PRO A 293 -25.52 0.00 14.60
CA PRO A 293 -25.70 0.45 13.23
C PRO A 293 -26.85 1.44 13.07
N LEU A 294 -26.62 2.50 12.31
CA LEU A 294 -27.60 3.56 12.08
C LEU A 294 -28.66 3.14 11.06
N GLY A 295 -29.93 3.27 11.42
CA GLY A 295 -31.04 2.99 10.51
C GLY A 295 -31.06 1.56 10.01
N ALA A 296 -30.99 1.37 8.70
CA ALA A 296 -30.98 0.05 8.04
C ALA A 296 -29.56 -0.43 7.68
N SER A 297 -28.50 0.28 8.11
CA SER A 297 -27.13 -0.12 7.80
C SER A 297 -26.76 -1.41 8.53
N LYS A 298 -25.90 -2.22 7.89
CA LYS A 298 -25.43 -3.51 8.40
C LYS A 298 -23.91 -3.61 8.25
N PRO A 299 -23.23 -4.38 9.11
CA PRO A 299 -21.82 -4.75 8.90
C PRO A 299 -21.62 -5.41 7.52
N ASP A 300 -20.50 -5.13 6.88
CA ASP A 300 -20.20 -5.64 5.52
C ASP A 300 -20.31 -7.17 5.42
N TRP A 301 -19.79 -7.90 6.43
CA TRP A 301 -19.86 -9.36 6.45
C TRP A 301 -21.31 -9.87 6.45
N GLN A 302 -22.21 -9.19 7.16
CA GLN A 302 -23.62 -9.56 7.21
C GLN A 302 -24.31 -9.36 5.85
N ILE A 303 -24.04 -8.21 5.19
CA ILE A 303 -24.56 -7.93 3.84
C ILE A 303 -24.09 -9.00 2.86
N ILE A 304 -22.78 -9.33 2.89
CA ILE A 304 -22.20 -10.37 2.03
C ILE A 304 -22.86 -11.73 2.28
N CYS A 305 -23.03 -12.13 3.54
CA CYS A 305 -23.68 -13.39 3.91
C CYS A 305 -25.15 -13.45 3.48
N GLU A 306 -25.90 -12.36 3.64
CA GLU A 306 -27.30 -12.30 3.20
C GLU A 306 -27.44 -12.43 1.69
N ILE A 307 -26.60 -11.74 0.92
CA ILE A 307 -26.59 -11.85 -0.55
C ILE A 307 -26.17 -13.26 -0.98
N ALA A 308 -25.11 -13.81 -0.37
CA ALA A 308 -24.65 -15.16 -0.68
C ALA A 308 -25.77 -16.20 -0.47
N ARG A 309 -26.50 -16.11 0.64
CA ARG A 309 -27.66 -16.98 0.91
C ARG A 309 -28.81 -16.79 -0.10
N ALA A 310 -29.10 -15.54 -0.46
CA ALA A 310 -30.10 -15.23 -1.46
C ALA A 310 -29.76 -15.81 -2.85
N LEU A 311 -28.48 -15.93 -3.16
CA LEU A 311 -27.96 -16.57 -4.37
C LEU A 311 -27.83 -18.09 -4.25
N GLY A 312 -28.26 -18.69 -3.14
CA GLY A 312 -28.20 -20.14 -2.90
C GLY A 312 -26.84 -20.63 -2.39
N GLY A 313 -25.97 -19.73 -1.96
CA GLY A 313 -24.66 -20.07 -1.35
C GLY A 313 -24.84 -20.84 -0.04
N ARG A 314 -24.01 -21.89 0.14
CA ARG A 314 -23.97 -22.69 1.38
C ARG A 314 -22.83 -22.20 2.27
N GLY A 315 -22.96 -22.38 3.61
CA GLY A 315 -21.90 -22.01 4.57
C GLY A 315 -21.89 -20.53 4.99
N PHE A 316 -22.89 -19.73 4.61
CA PHE A 316 -22.97 -18.30 4.96
C PHE A 316 -23.98 -18.01 6.08
N GLY A 317 -24.17 -18.97 7.00
CA GLY A 317 -25.09 -18.84 8.12
C GLY A 317 -24.53 -18.24 9.39
N PHE A 318 -23.42 -17.49 9.28
CA PHE A 318 -22.74 -16.88 10.41
C PHE A 318 -23.63 -15.89 11.16
N THR A 319 -23.52 -15.88 12.46
CA THR A 319 -24.26 -14.98 13.38
C THR A 319 -23.33 -13.95 14.01
N ASP A 320 -22.02 -14.20 13.97
CA ASP A 320 -20.97 -13.37 14.54
C ASP A 320 -19.74 -13.39 13.63
N PRO A 321 -18.98 -12.27 13.49
CA PRO A 321 -17.76 -12.25 12.71
C PRO A 321 -16.62 -13.13 13.28
N GLU A 322 -16.71 -13.60 14.52
CA GLU A 322 -15.77 -14.57 15.10
C GLU A 322 -15.94 -15.99 14.52
N GLU A 323 -17.08 -16.27 13.90
CA GLU A 323 -17.35 -17.58 13.25
C GLU A 323 -16.76 -17.65 11.82
N ILE A 324 -16.37 -16.50 11.25
CA ILE A 324 -15.79 -16.37 9.92
C ILE A 324 -14.28 -16.56 9.97
#